data_b1f6848141cbfd88f63cbce436376430
#
_entry.id   b1f6848141cbfd88f63cbce436376430
#
_cell.length_a   1.000
_cell.length_b   1.000
_cell.length_c   1.000
_cell.angle_alpha   90.00
_cell.angle_beta   90.00
_cell.angle_gamma   90.00
#
_symmetry.space_group_name_H-M   'P 1'
#
loop_
_entity.id
_entity.type
_entity.pdbx_description
1 polymer ?
#
loop_
_entity_poly.entity_id
_entity_poly.type
_entity_poly.pdbx_seq_one_letter_code
_entity_poly.pdbx_strand_id
1 'polypeptide(L)'
;MFVVLVLLFNRGRESEPDPVSPRAELPILEVETPEVTPDADRLCPTLMGGLPLTLADSRARPVRSASPYAAAWGDPPIVLRCGVPRPPGLAADSSVFEINGVAWFTEPGEDDTVWTAVDREVYVDVRVPSGQASGPVALLSVVITDRLPMISQPSASPTPTR
;
A
#
# COMPACT_ATOMS: atom_id res chain seq x y z
N MET A 1 70.34 30.21 -0.24
CA MET A 1 69.09 30.59 -0.88
C MET A 1 68.26 29.29 -1.04
N PHE A 2 67.39 29.00 -0.04
CA PHE A 2 66.57 27.77 0.00
C PHE A 2 65.15 28.15 -0.48
N VAL A 3 64.77 27.57 -1.63
CA VAL A 3 63.36 27.68 -2.16
C VAL A 3 62.56 26.53 -1.54
N VAL A 4 61.63 26.88 -0.63
CA VAL A 4 60.69 25.92 -0.05
C VAL A 4 59.49 25.83 -1.04
N LEU A 5 59.40 24.71 -1.73
CA LEU A 5 58.27 24.38 -2.57
C LEU A 5 57.12 23.86 -1.72
N VAL A 6 56.11 24.72 -1.45
CA VAL A 6 54.88 24.33 -0.76
C VAL A 6 53.93 23.66 -1.79
N LEU A 7 53.90 22.35 -1.78
CA LEU A 7 52.88 21.56 -2.49
C LEU A 7 51.57 21.64 -1.72
N LEU A 8 50.66 22.48 -2.19
CA LEU A 8 49.28 22.49 -1.71
C LEU A 8 48.57 21.22 -2.24
N PHE A 9 48.51 20.22 -1.39
CA PHE A 9 47.57 19.10 -1.60
C PHE A 9 46.14 19.61 -1.50
N ASN A 10 45.55 19.96 -2.63
CA ASN A 10 44.11 20.16 -2.72
C ASN A 10 43.43 18.78 -2.69
N ARG A 11 43.21 18.27 -1.48
CA ARG A 11 42.32 17.12 -1.28
C ARG A 11 40.92 17.60 -1.63
N GLY A 12 40.49 17.26 -2.85
CA GLY A 12 39.10 17.30 -3.21
C GLY A 12 38.33 16.54 -2.15
N ARG A 13 37.43 17.23 -1.46
CA ARG A 13 36.38 16.57 -0.67
C ARG A 13 35.53 15.82 -1.68
N GLU A 14 35.80 14.53 -1.80
CA GLU A 14 34.80 13.62 -2.33
C GLU A 14 33.61 13.74 -1.36
N SER A 15 32.54 14.38 -1.85
CA SER A 15 31.26 14.39 -1.16
C SER A 15 30.84 12.93 -1.06
N GLU A 16 30.87 12.36 0.15
CA GLU A 16 30.22 11.09 0.40
C GLU A 16 28.77 11.24 -0.06
N PRO A 17 28.26 10.32 -0.90
CA PRO A 17 26.87 10.35 -1.28
C PRO A 17 26.05 10.22 0.01
N ASP A 18 25.11 11.16 0.21
CA ASP A 18 24.17 11.09 1.31
C ASP A 18 23.53 9.70 1.34
N PRO A 19 23.29 9.09 2.53
CA PRO A 19 22.64 7.79 2.62
C PRO A 19 21.25 7.88 1.98
N VAL A 20 21.16 7.38 0.75
CA VAL A 20 19.93 7.41 -0.05
C VAL A 20 18.88 6.61 0.72
N SER A 21 17.83 7.28 1.16
CA SER A 21 16.68 6.61 1.79
C SER A 21 16.21 5.49 0.87
N PRO A 22 15.88 4.29 1.39
CA PRO A 22 15.40 3.16 0.58
C PRO A 22 14.19 3.49 -0.33
N ARG A 23 13.48 4.58 -0.02
CA ARG A 23 12.37 5.11 -0.86
C ARG A 23 12.83 6.01 -2.01
N ALA A 24 14.06 6.52 -1.98
CA ALA A 24 14.54 7.51 -2.97
C ALA A 24 15.15 6.87 -4.23
N GLU A 25 15.29 5.53 -4.29
CA GLU A 25 15.91 4.85 -5.42
C GLU A 25 15.00 4.75 -6.65
N LEU A 26 13.65 4.84 -6.46
CA LEU A 26 12.69 4.80 -7.55
C LEU A 26 12.05 6.16 -7.79
N PRO A 27 11.67 6.49 -9.05
CA PRO A 27 10.97 7.72 -9.36
C PRO A 27 9.65 7.84 -8.58
N ILE A 28 9.24 9.08 -8.29
CA ILE A 28 7.93 9.35 -7.67
C ILE A 28 6.84 8.77 -8.57
N LEU A 29 5.94 7.98 -7.99
CA LEU A 29 4.78 7.42 -8.66
C LEU A 29 3.57 8.32 -8.44
N GLU A 30 2.95 8.80 -9.52
CA GLU A 30 1.64 9.46 -9.45
C GLU A 30 0.56 8.40 -9.24
N VAL A 31 -0.22 8.55 -8.17
CA VAL A 31 -1.31 7.63 -7.84
C VAL A 31 -2.61 8.41 -7.72
N GLU A 32 -3.57 8.06 -8.57
CA GLU A 32 -4.91 8.59 -8.48
C GLU A 32 -5.64 8.01 -7.26
N THR A 33 -6.19 8.88 -6.42
CA THR A 33 -6.92 8.51 -5.19
C THR A 33 -8.28 9.18 -5.16
N PRO A 34 -9.30 8.53 -4.57
CA PRO A 34 -10.61 9.15 -4.35
C PRO A 34 -10.51 10.28 -3.32
N GLU A 35 -11.59 11.07 -3.20
CA GLU A 35 -11.75 12.02 -2.12
C GLU A 35 -11.75 11.30 -0.76
N VAL A 36 -11.15 11.96 0.23
CA VAL A 36 -11.07 11.41 1.59
C VAL A 36 -12.45 11.50 2.26
N THR A 37 -12.99 10.36 2.65
CA THR A 37 -14.22 10.28 3.45
C THR A 37 -13.93 10.37 4.94
N PRO A 38 -14.90 10.72 5.81
CA PRO A 38 -14.71 10.71 7.27
C PRO A 38 -14.26 9.34 7.82
N ASP A 39 -14.73 8.23 7.24
CA ASP A 39 -14.32 6.89 7.63
C ASP A 39 -12.89 6.59 7.18
N ALA A 40 -12.50 7.01 5.99
CA ALA A 40 -11.12 6.91 5.54
C ALA A 40 -10.17 7.71 6.44
N ASP A 41 -10.54 8.93 6.80
CA ASP A 41 -9.73 9.79 7.68
C ASP A 41 -9.58 9.23 9.10
N ARG A 42 -10.58 8.50 9.58
CA ARG A 42 -10.55 7.84 10.88
C ARG A 42 -9.72 6.55 10.89
N LEU A 43 -9.79 5.73 9.83
CA LEU A 43 -9.28 4.36 9.82
C LEU A 43 -7.96 4.20 9.05
N CYS A 44 -7.82 4.87 7.91
CA CYS A 44 -6.65 4.68 7.04
C CYS A 44 -5.32 5.08 7.69
N PRO A 45 -5.20 6.10 8.56
CA PRO A 45 -3.93 6.42 9.21
C PRO A 45 -3.31 5.24 9.97
N THR A 46 -4.13 4.42 10.63
CA THR A 46 -3.67 3.24 11.37
C THR A 46 -3.10 2.18 10.42
N LEU A 47 -3.76 1.95 9.29
CA LEU A 47 -3.26 1.04 8.25
C LEU A 47 -1.95 1.56 7.66
N MET A 48 -1.91 2.84 7.24
CA MET A 48 -0.72 3.43 6.62
C MET A 48 0.50 3.36 7.52
N GLY A 49 0.32 3.57 8.83
CA GLY A 49 1.39 3.45 9.83
C GLY A 49 1.90 2.02 10.06
N GLY A 50 1.15 1.00 9.64
CA GLY A 50 1.52 -0.40 9.74
C GLY A 50 2.16 -1.00 8.48
N LEU A 51 2.19 -0.25 7.36
CA LEU A 51 2.68 -0.77 6.09
C LEU A 51 4.19 -1.03 6.12
N PRO A 52 4.66 -2.15 5.52
CA PRO A 52 6.07 -2.49 5.50
C PRO A 52 6.85 -1.62 4.51
N LEU A 53 8.13 -1.37 4.81
CA LEU A 53 9.06 -0.72 3.88
C LEU A 53 9.48 -1.63 2.72
N THR A 54 9.32 -2.95 2.89
CA THR A 54 9.56 -3.95 1.84
C THR A 54 8.38 -4.91 1.84
N LEU A 55 7.72 -5.04 0.69
CA LEU A 55 6.59 -5.92 0.47
C LEU A 55 7.03 -7.04 -0.46
N ALA A 56 7.08 -8.28 0.02
CA ALA A 56 7.82 -9.37 -0.63
C ALA A 56 9.25 -8.87 -0.96
N ASP A 57 9.68 -8.95 -2.21
CA ASP A 57 11.01 -8.50 -2.63
C ASP A 57 11.03 -7.05 -3.16
N SER A 58 9.89 -6.33 -3.02
CA SER A 58 9.71 -4.98 -3.57
C SER A 58 9.84 -3.92 -2.50
N ARG A 59 10.76 -2.96 -2.67
CA ARG A 59 10.95 -1.82 -1.77
C ARG A 59 9.85 -0.78 -1.94
N ALA A 60 9.47 -0.13 -0.85
CA ALA A 60 8.58 1.02 -0.89
C ALA A 60 9.17 2.14 -1.74
N ARG A 61 8.33 2.81 -2.52
CA ARG A 61 8.70 3.94 -3.38
C ARG A 61 7.90 5.19 -3.03
N PRO A 62 8.42 6.39 -3.36
CA PRO A 62 7.69 7.62 -3.11
C PRO A 62 6.44 7.69 -3.99
N VAL A 63 5.32 8.13 -3.38
CA VAL A 63 4.03 8.33 -4.04
C VAL A 63 3.64 9.79 -3.96
N ARG A 64 3.05 10.31 -5.05
CA ARG A 64 2.33 11.58 -5.08
C ARG A 64 0.86 11.30 -5.38
N SER A 65 -0.03 11.76 -4.51
CA SER A 65 -1.47 11.55 -4.60
C SER A 65 -2.22 12.67 -3.91
N ALA A 66 -3.50 12.85 -4.25
CA ALA A 66 -4.38 13.83 -3.61
C ALA A 66 -4.72 13.44 -2.17
N SER A 67 -4.89 12.13 -1.91
CA SER A 67 -5.10 11.57 -0.57
C SER A 67 -3.78 11.04 -0.01
N PRO A 68 -3.51 11.18 1.32
CA PRO A 68 -2.32 10.62 1.96
C PRO A 68 -2.40 9.09 2.14
N TYR A 69 -3.52 8.47 1.77
CA TYR A 69 -3.79 7.06 2.02
C TYR A 69 -3.48 6.17 0.82
N ALA A 70 -2.32 6.41 0.20
CA ALA A 70 -1.76 5.58 -0.85
C ALA A 70 -0.31 5.21 -0.56
N ALA A 71 0.07 3.99 -0.95
CA ALA A 71 1.44 3.49 -0.85
C ALA A 71 1.77 2.65 -2.07
N ALA A 72 3.06 2.54 -2.40
CA ALA A 72 3.50 1.73 -3.53
C ALA A 72 4.85 1.07 -3.27
N TRP A 73 5.08 -0.08 -3.94
CA TRP A 73 6.31 -0.86 -3.86
C TRP A 73 6.72 -1.34 -5.25
N GLY A 74 8.01 -1.37 -5.49
CA GLY A 74 8.61 -1.99 -6.68
C GLY A 74 8.41 -1.26 -8.00
N ASP A 75 8.87 -1.93 -9.05
CA ASP A 75 8.70 -1.56 -10.45
C ASP A 75 8.71 -2.86 -11.30
N PRO A 76 7.56 -3.23 -11.92
CA PRO A 76 6.25 -2.56 -11.93
C PRO A 76 5.64 -2.40 -10.54
N PRO A 77 4.89 -1.31 -10.28
CA PRO A 77 4.44 -0.97 -8.95
C PRO A 77 3.26 -1.81 -8.46
N ILE A 78 3.37 -2.33 -7.24
CA ILE A 78 2.23 -2.74 -6.44
C ILE A 78 1.71 -1.48 -5.76
N VAL A 79 0.42 -1.17 -5.87
CA VAL A 79 -0.18 0.05 -5.33
C VAL A 79 -1.28 -0.30 -4.35
N LEU A 80 -1.23 0.23 -3.13
CA LEU A 80 -2.31 0.16 -2.15
C LEU A 80 -2.98 1.52 -2.03
N ARG A 81 -4.32 1.52 -1.97
CA ARG A 81 -5.12 2.71 -1.64
C ARG A 81 -6.14 2.36 -0.58
N CYS A 82 -6.25 3.18 0.45
CA CYS A 82 -7.25 3.04 1.51
C CYS A 82 -8.32 4.11 1.37
N GLY A 83 -9.58 3.75 1.64
CA GLY A 83 -10.72 4.65 1.51
C GLY A 83 -11.29 4.71 0.10
N VAL A 84 -11.06 3.67 -0.70
CA VAL A 84 -11.66 3.59 -2.04
C VAL A 84 -13.17 3.34 -1.96
N PRO A 85 -13.94 3.75 -2.99
CA PRO A 85 -15.37 3.44 -3.05
C PRO A 85 -15.60 1.94 -3.19
N ARG A 86 -16.82 1.52 -2.90
CA ARG A 86 -17.25 0.14 -3.13
C ARG A 86 -17.04 -0.23 -4.61
N PRO A 87 -16.41 -1.39 -4.90
CA PRO A 87 -16.21 -1.83 -6.28
C PRO A 87 -17.55 -1.92 -7.03
N PRO A 88 -17.65 -1.35 -8.24
CA PRO A 88 -18.90 -1.34 -8.99
C PRO A 88 -19.37 -2.75 -9.39
N GLY A 89 -18.42 -3.67 -9.61
CA GLY A 89 -18.71 -5.08 -9.95
C GLY A 89 -19.10 -5.95 -8.76
N LEU A 90 -18.99 -5.48 -7.53
CA LEU A 90 -19.29 -6.28 -6.34
C LEU A 90 -20.81 -6.43 -6.16
N ALA A 91 -21.34 -7.63 -6.33
CA ALA A 91 -22.73 -8.02 -6.09
C ALA A 91 -22.85 -8.90 -4.84
N ALA A 92 -24.07 -9.18 -4.40
CA ALA A 92 -24.31 -10.00 -3.20
C ALA A 92 -23.86 -11.46 -3.37
N ASP A 93 -23.83 -11.95 -4.61
CA ASP A 93 -23.43 -13.30 -5.00
C ASP A 93 -22.01 -13.34 -5.62
N SER A 94 -21.26 -12.25 -5.55
CA SER A 94 -19.87 -12.22 -6.03
C SER A 94 -19.00 -13.18 -5.25
N SER A 95 -18.16 -13.91 -5.98
CA SER A 95 -17.12 -14.73 -5.39
C SER A 95 -16.03 -13.85 -4.78
N VAL A 96 -15.56 -14.18 -3.59
CA VAL A 96 -14.43 -13.54 -2.92
C VAL A 96 -13.38 -14.58 -2.53
N PHE A 97 -12.14 -14.16 -2.44
CA PHE A 97 -11.04 -14.97 -1.95
C PHE A 97 -10.76 -14.60 -0.50
N GLU A 98 -10.78 -15.57 0.41
CA GLU A 98 -10.33 -15.35 1.78
C GLU A 98 -8.82 -15.60 1.88
N ILE A 99 -8.07 -14.57 2.25
CA ILE A 99 -6.62 -14.64 2.43
C ILE A 99 -6.27 -14.01 3.78
N ASN A 100 -5.73 -14.81 4.69
CA ASN A 100 -5.31 -14.39 6.03
C ASN A 100 -6.37 -13.56 6.79
N GLY A 101 -7.63 -13.99 6.72
CA GLY A 101 -8.75 -13.36 7.41
C GLY A 101 -9.26 -12.06 6.75
N VAL A 102 -8.96 -11.84 5.48
CA VAL A 102 -9.50 -10.75 4.66
C VAL A 102 -10.24 -11.33 3.46
N ALA A 103 -11.48 -10.88 3.23
CA ALA A 103 -12.23 -11.22 2.04
C ALA A 103 -11.89 -10.25 0.90
N TRP A 104 -11.35 -10.79 -0.18
CA TRP A 104 -10.89 -10.05 -1.35
C TRP A 104 -11.81 -10.26 -2.54
N PHE A 105 -12.35 -9.18 -3.08
CA PHE A 105 -12.99 -9.15 -4.37
C PHE A 105 -11.98 -8.77 -5.43
N THR A 106 -11.99 -9.41 -6.61
CA THR A 106 -10.99 -9.18 -7.66
C THR A 106 -11.61 -8.68 -8.93
N GLU A 107 -10.98 -7.69 -9.52
CA GLU A 107 -11.31 -7.14 -10.84
C GLU A 107 -10.05 -7.24 -11.72
N PRO A 108 -10.00 -8.24 -12.64
CA PRO A 108 -8.88 -8.34 -13.58
C PRO A 108 -8.87 -7.19 -14.57
N GLY A 109 -7.74 -6.51 -14.71
CA GLY A 109 -7.43 -5.54 -15.74
C GLY A 109 -6.57 -6.13 -16.85
N GLU A 110 -6.14 -5.29 -17.77
CA GLU A 110 -5.25 -5.67 -18.88
C GLU A 110 -3.82 -5.94 -18.36
N ASP A 111 -3.29 -5.02 -17.59
CA ASP A 111 -1.90 -5.05 -17.09
C ASP A 111 -1.78 -5.39 -15.60
N ASP A 112 -2.88 -5.42 -14.88
CA ASP A 112 -2.92 -5.68 -13.45
C ASP A 112 -4.22 -6.37 -13.01
N THR A 113 -4.26 -6.76 -11.74
CA THR A 113 -5.50 -7.17 -11.05
C THR A 113 -5.69 -6.28 -9.84
N VAL A 114 -6.87 -5.70 -9.71
CA VAL A 114 -7.29 -4.95 -8.53
C VAL A 114 -7.92 -5.92 -7.53
N TRP A 115 -7.36 -5.97 -6.33
CA TRP A 115 -7.85 -6.75 -5.19
C TRP A 115 -8.45 -5.78 -4.19
N THR A 116 -9.75 -5.86 -3.90
CA THR A 116 -10.41 -5.00 -2.91
C THR A 116 -10.82 -5.81 -1.69
N ALA A 117 -10.33 -5.41 -0.51
CA ALA A 117 -10.78 -5.92 0.78
C ALA A 117 -12.20 -5.41 1.04
N VAL A 118 -13.18 -6.34 1.10
CA VAL A 118 -14.61 -6.00 1.12
C VAL A 118 -15.32 -6.30 2.44
N ASP A 119 -14.61 -6.78 3.43
CA ASP A 119 -15.09 -7.14 4.74
C ASP A 119 -14.61 -6.22 5.88
N ARG A 120 -14.06 -5.06 5.52
CA ARG A 120 -13.59 -4.03 6.47
C ARG A 120 -14.51 -2.81 6.46
N GLU A 121 -14.54 -2.05 7.56
CA GLU A 121 -15.34 -0.82 7.68
C GLU A 121 -14.96 0.25 6.62
N VAL A 122 -13.76 0.15 6.07
CA VAL A 122 -13.29 0.96 4.93
C VAL A 122 -12.72 0.05 3.87
N TYR A 123 -13.07 0.28 2.60
CA TYR A 123 -12.50 -0.50 1.51
C TYR A 123 -11.04 -0.12 1.29
N VAL A 124 -10.22 -1.15 1.05
CA VAL A 124 -8.80 -1.01 0.68
C VAL A 124 -8.59 -1.77 -0.61
N ASP A 125 -8.05 -1.14 -1.63
CA ASP A 125 -7.63 -1.85 -2.82
C ASP A 125 -6.11 -2.01 -2.91
N VAL A 126 -5.72 -3.11 -3.55
CA VAL A 126 -4.34 -3.42 -3.89
C VAL A 126 -4.29 -3.78 -5.36
N ARG A 127 -3.59 -2.97 -6.13
CA ARG A 127 -3.33 -3.22 -7.55
C ARG A 127 -2.02 -4.00 -7.67
N VAL A 128 -2.11 -5.19 -8.26
CA VAL A 128 -0.97 -6.10 -8.44
C VAL A 128 -0.72 -6.29 -9.93
N PRO A 129 0.48 -5.97 -10.44
CA PRO A 129 0.82 -6.15 -11.84
C PRO A 129 0.63 -7.59 -12.33
N SER A 130 0.18 -7.76 -13.58
CA SER A 130 0.04 -9.06 -14.21
C SER A 130 1.37 -9.82 -14.19
N GLY A 131 1.30 -11.13 -13.94
CA GLY A 131 2.48 -11.97 -13.80
C GLY A 131 3.10 -12.00 -12.39
N GLN A 132 2.66 -11.16 -11.48
CA GLN A 132 3.00 -11.31 -10.06
C GLN A 132 1.98 -12.22 -9.36
N ALA A 133 2.47 -13.09 -8.47
CA ALA A 133 1.61 -13.94 -7.66
C ALA A 133 0.90 -13.11 -6.56
N SER A 134 -0.12 -13.70 -5.90
CA SER A 134 -0.87 -13.08 -4.80
C SER A 134 -0.08 -12.91 -3.47
N GLY A 135 1.22 -13.20 -3.46
CA GLY A 135 2.08 -13.05 -2.29
C GLY A 135 2.00 -11.68 -1.59
N PRO A 136 2.08 -10.57 -2.33
CA PRO A 136 1.91 -9.23 -1.77
C PRO A 136 0.57 -9.03 -1.08
N VAL A 137 -0.53 -9.55 -1.67
CA VAL A 137 -1.88 -9.49 -1.08
C VAL A 137 -1.94 -10.26 0.23
N ALA A 138 -1.32 -11.44 0.30
CA ALA A 138 -1.27 -12.24 1.51
C ALA A 138 -0.52 -11.54 2.66
N LEU A 139 0.59 -10.87 2.36
CA LEU A 139 1.34 -10.08 3.35
C LEU A 139 0.54 -8.86 3.83
N LEU A 140 -0.10 -8.13 2.92
CA LEU A 140 -0.94 -6.99 3.26
C LEU A 140 -2.20 -7.41 4.03
N SER A 141 -2.75 -8.61 3.78
CA SER A 141 -3.88 -9.13 4.55
C SER A 141 -3.57 -9.23 6.04
N VAL A 142 -2.35 -9.62 6.41
CA VAL A 142 -1.93 -9.66 7.83
C VAL A 142 -1.98 -8.27 8.45
N VAL A 143 -1.47 -7.26 7.74
CA VAL A 143 -1.47 -5.87 8.21
C VAL A 143 -2.91 -5.33 8.31
N ILE A 144 -3.74 -5.60 7.29
CA ILE A 144 -5.15 -5.18 7.26
C ILE A 144 -5.92 -5.79 8.42
N THR A 145 -5.75 -7.08 8.67
CA THR A 145 -6.40 -7.77 9.79
C THR A 145 -6.02 -7.20 11.15
N ASP A 146 -4.76 -6.81 11.32
CA ASP A 146 -4.26 -6.21 12.58
C ASP A 146 -4.72 -4.75 12.76
N ARG A 147 -4.92 -4.01 11.68
CA ARG A 147 -5.09 -2.55 11.70
C ARG A 147 -6.50 -2.06 11.42
N LEU A 148 -7.31 -2.83 10.70
CA LEU A 148 -8.65 -2.41 10.31
C LEU A 148 -9.73 -3.32 10.90
N PRO A 149 -10.78 -2.75 11.53
CA PRO A 149 -11.90 -3.51 12.04
C PRO A 149 -12.70 -4.15 10.90
N MET A 150 -13.20 -5.35 11.14
CA MET A 150 -14.18 -5.99 10.27
C MET A 150 -15.53 -5.25 10.36
N ILE A 151 -16.29 -5.29 9.27
CA ILE A 151 -17.67 -4.83 9.27
C ILE A 151 -18.45 -5.64 10.33
N SER A 152 -19.02 -4.94 11.31
CA SER A 152 -19.87 -5.57 12.30
C SER A 152 -21.11 -6.15 11.61
N GLN A 153 -21.22 -7.47 11.55
CA GLN A 153 -22.48 -8.09 11.13
C GLN A 153 -23.55 -7.77 12.19
N PRO A 154 -24.75 -7.31 11.78
CA PRO A 154 -25.84 -7.17 12.74
C PRO A 154 -26.09 -8.55 13.37
N SER A 155 -25.90 -8.63 14.69
CA SER A 155 -26.19 -9.84 15.43
C SER A 155 -27.61 -10.28 15.10
N ALA A 156 -27.76 -11.47 14.53
CA ALA A 156 -29.07 -12.07 14.37
C ALA A 156 -29.67 -12.22 15.77
N SER A 157 -30.66 -11.39 16.13
CA SER A 157 -31.39 -11.52 17.36
C SER A 157 -32.02 -12.94 17.39
N PRO A 158 -31.84 -13.70 18.45
CA PRO A 158 -32.49 -15.01 18.53
C PRO A 158 -34.01 -14.80 18.43
N THR A 159 -34.61 -15.44 17.43
CA THR A 159 -36.06 -15.47 17.27
C THR A 159 -36.65 -16.07 18.56
N PRO A 160 -37.55 -15.37 19.28
CA PRO A 160 -38.17 -15.95 20.46
C PRO A 160 -39.00 -17.16 20.02
N THR A 161 -38.60 -18.34 20.47
CA THR A 161 -39.38 -19.57 20.31
C THR A 161 -40.65 -19.42 21.13
N ARG A 162 -41.80 -19.55 20.50
CA ARG A 162 -43.13 -19.45 21.09
C ARG A 162 -43.60 -20.83 21.53
#